data_aefcb4655ab6048a609a8416e4584dbb
#
_entry.id   aefcb4655ab6048a609a8416e4584dbb
#
_cell.length_a   1.000
_cell.length_b   1.000
_cell.length_c   1.000
_cell.angle_alpha   90.00
_cell.angle_beta   90.00
_cell.angle_gamma   90.00
#
_symmetry.space_group_name_H-M   'P 1'
#
loop_
_entity.id
_entity.type
_entity.pdbx_description
1 polymer ?
#
loop_
_entity_poly.entity_id
_entity_poly.type
_entity_poly.pdbx_seq_one_letter_code
_entity_poly.pdbx_strand_id
1 'polypeptide(L)'
;VEMGRLTQVVYPSLGIRFIAIQERVDTLTGDGVEMMPFHNIFNEWYAAQTSKKIRAVWQSKAEHGERIASIVPYGYRKSENNPKQWVIDEPAAQTVRKIFALCLAGKGPMQIARQLEEEQILSPAAYFESIGRKHAQKVPKNPCGWEQATVGYILENRQYTGCAVNFKSTTVSYKVHKRIQHSVEDYQIIPDMQEAIISEEQWLRVQELRKHKRRPTKTGRTSLFSGLLYCYD
;
A
#
# COMPACT_ATOMS: atom_id res chain seq x y z
N VAL A 1 3.62 8.89 27.17
CA VAL A 1 2.47 9.20 28.06
C VAL A 1 1.95 7.94 28.75
N GLU A 2 1.76 6.82 28.02
CA GLU A 2 1.19 5.59 28.58
C GLU A 2 2.13 4.88 29.57
N MET A 3 3.42 4.79 29.26
CA MET A 3 4.41 4.21 30.17
C MET A 3 4.55 5.01 31.47
N GLY A 4 4.52 6.34 31.41
CA GLY A 4 4.55 7.17 32.63
C GLY A 4 3.34 6.92 33.53
N ARG A 5 2.13 6.78 32.95
CA ARG A 5 0.93 6.44 33.71
C ARG A 5 1.02 5.04 34.35
N LEU A 6 1.51 4.05 33.60
CA LEU A 6 1.65 2.69 34.09
C LEU A 6 2.64 2.62 35.25
N THR A 7 3.82 3.22 35.11
CA THR A 7 4.90 3.11 36.09
C THR A 7 4.73 4.01 37.31
N GLN A 8 4.05 5.17 37.17
CA GLN A 8 3.88 6.12 38.28
C GLN A 8 2.54 5.98 39.01
N VAL A 9 1.51 5.42 38.37
CA VAL A 9 0.17 5.33 38.95
C VAL A 9 -0.30 3.89 39.06
N VAL A 10 -0.34 3.14 37.94
CA VAL A 10 -0.99 1.84 37.90
C VAL A 10 -0.18 0.77 38.63
N TYR A 11 1.11 0.64 38.36
CA TYR A 11 1.94 -0.38 39.00
C TYR A 11 2.07 -0.15 40.52
N PRO A 12 2.34 1.07 41.02
CA PRO A 12 2.34 1.32 42.44
C PRO A 12 0.99 1.05 43.11
N SER A 13 -0.12 1.42 42.46
CA SER A 13 -1.47 1.17 43.04
C SER A 13 -1.82 -0.31 43.13
N LEU A 14 -1.22 -1.15 42.33
CA LEU A 14 -1.41 -2.62 42.31
C LEU A 14 -0.29 -3.37 43.05
N GLY A 15 0.69 -2.66 43.64
CA GLY A 15 1.84 -3.27 44.31
C GLY A 15 2.79 -4.02 43.34
N ILE A 16 2.77 -3.66 42.06
CA ILE A 16 3.60 -4.32 41.04
C ILE A 16 4.97 -3.65 40.97
N ARG A 17 6.03 -4.45 41.18
CA ARG A 17 7.41 -4.04 40.97
C ARG A 17 7.73 -3.96 39.48
N PHE A 18 8.30 -2.83 39.04
CA PHE A 18 8.81 -2.65 37.68
C PHE A 18 10.32 -2.53 37.72
N ILE A 19 11.01 -3.29 36.86
CA ILE A 19 12.47 -3.28 36.73
C ILE A 19 12.83 -3.03 35.27
N ALA A 20 13.60 -1.96 34.98
CA ALA A 20 14.22 -1.71 33.68
C ALA A 20 15.74 -1.85 33.81
N ILE A 21 16.28 -2.97 33.31
CA ILE A 21 17.69 -3.37 33.50
C ILE A 21 18.64 -2.38 32.82
N GLN A 22 18.33 -1.95 31.60
CA GLN A 22 19.18 -1.03 30.82
C GLN A 22 19.24 0.36 31.45
N GLU A 23 18.11 0.86 31.87
CA GLU A 23 17.98 2.19 32.50
C GLU A 23 18.30 2.17 33.99
N ARG A 24 18.59 1.00 34.58
CA ARG A 24 18.84 0.81 36.00
C ARG A 24 17.73 1.38 36.89
N VAL A 25 16.50 1.11 36.52
CA VAL A 25 15.32 1.53 37.28
C VAL A 25 14.74 0.35 38.02
N ASP A 26 14.48 0.52 39.33
CA ASP A 26 13.78 -0.44 40.16
C ASP A 26 12.81 0.29 41.09
N THR A 27 11.52 0.06 40.91
CA THR A 27 10.48 0.75 41.68
C THR A 27 10.39 0.26 43.13
N LEU A 28 11.01 -0.89 43.49
CA LEU A 28 11.05 -1.35 44.87
C LEU A 28 12.16 -0.69 45.67
N THR A 29 13.35 -0.54 45.08
CA THR A 29 14.51 0.11 45.74
C THR A 29 14.49 1.62 45.61
N GLY A 30 13.70 2.14 44.66
CA GLY A 30 13.66 3.56 44.31
C GLY A 30 14.78 4.00 43.35
N ASP A 31 15.67 3.08 42.98
CA ASP A 31 16.80 3.39 42.11
C ASP A 31 16.32 3.85 40.71
N GLY A 32 16.81 4.99 40.25
CA GLY A 32 16.55 5.52 38.91
C GLY A 32 15.11 5.99 38.66
N VAL A 33 14.20 5.86 39.63
CA VAL A 33 12.78 6.23 39.46
C VAL A 33 12.62 7.72 39.15
N GLU A 34 13.44 8.59 39.77
CA GLU A 34 13.43 10.02 39.52
C GLU A 34 13.78 10.39 38.08
N MET A 35 14.59 9.56 37.40
CA MET A 35 15.00 9.79 36.02
C MET A 35 13.99 9.26 34.99
N MET A 36 13.03 8.43 35.38
CA MET A 36 12.03 7.86 34.45
C MET A 36 11.23 8.91 33.65
N PRO A 37 10.77 10.02 34.23
CA PRO A 37 10.08 11.06 33.45
C PRO A 37 10.96 11.63 32.35
N PHE A 38 12.25 11.83 32.63
CA PHE A 38 13.21 12.35 31.66
C PHE A 38 13.47 11.34 30.54
N HIS A 39 13.65 10.06 30.88
CA HIS A 39 13.78 9.01 29.87
C HIS A 39 12.54 8.95 28.94
N ASN A 40 11.34 9.07 29.48
CA ASN A 40 10.12 9.12 28.69
C ASN A 40 10.07 10.32 27.74
N ILE A 41 10.48 11.52 28.23
CA ILE A 41 10.54 12.73 27.40
C ILE A 41 11.60 12.59 26.29
N PHE A 42 12.78 12.06 26.61
CA PHE A 42 13.84 11.84 25.62
C PHE A 42 13.42 10.84 24.56
N ASN A 43 12.80 9.71 24.93
CA ASN A 43 12.33 8.71 23.99
C ASN A 43 11.25 9.30 23.06
N GLU A 44 10.34 10.09 23.61
CA GLU A 44 9.30 10.75 22.83
C GLU A 44 9.88 11.80 21.87
N TRP A 45 10.81 12.62 22.35
CA TRP A 45 11.52 13.60 21.54
C TRP A 45 12.33 12.93 20.42
N TYR A 46 13.06 11.86 20.74
CA TYR A 46 13.83 11.10 19.74
C TYR A 46 12.94 10.53 18.66
N ALA A 47 11.81 9.91 19.02
CA ALA A 47 10.84 9.38 18.06
C ALA A 47 10.27 10.50 17.16
N ALA A 48 9.95 11.67 17.73
CA ALA A 48 9.49 12.82 16.98
C ALA A 48 10.55 13.34 16.00
N GLN A 49 11.80 13.47 16.44
CA GLN A 49 12.92 13.91 15.59
C GLN A 49 13.21 12.91 14.47
N THR A 50 13.20 11.62 14.77
CA THR A 50 13.38 10.56 13.78
C THR A 50 12.27 10.61 12.70
N SER A 51 11.03 10.79 13.11
CA SER A 51 9.91 10.95 12.18
C SER A 51 10.08 12.18 11.26
N LYS A 52 10.53 13.33 11.82
CA LYS A 52 10.82 14.53 11.02
C LYS A 52 11.94 14.28 10.01
N LYS A 53 13.04 13.66 10.43
CA LYS A 53 14.17 13.31 9.55
C LYS A 53 13.75 12.39 8.40
N ILE A 54 12.95 11.34 8.68
CA ILE A 54 12.45 10.44 7.65
C ILE A 54 11.59 11.19 6.63
N ARG A 55 10.68 12.06 7.09
CA ARG A 55 9.84 12.87 6.18
C ARG A 55 10.66 13.82 5.34
N ALA A 56 11.68 14.47 5.91
CA ALA A 56 12.59 15.35 5.18
C ALA A 56 13.37 14.59 4.09
N VAL A 57 13.86 13.38 4.39
CA VAL A 57 14.52 12.51 3.40
C VAL A 57 13.56 12.12 2.27
N TRP A 58 12.31 11.80 2.58
CA TRP A 58 11.30 11.49 1.55
C TRP A 58 11.01 12.70 0.68
N GLN A 59 10.89 13.87 1.29
CA GLN A 59 10.67 15.12 0.56
C GLN A 59 11.86 15.42 -0.37
N SER A 60 13.09 15.35 0.16
CA SER A 60 14.30 15.55 -0.65
C SER A 60 14.39 14.56 -1.82
N LYS A 61 14.11 13.28 -1.60
CA LYS A 61 14.06 12.29 -2.68
C LYS A 61 13.04 12.65 -3.75
N ALA A 62 11.87 13.10 -3.32
CA ALA A 62 10.81 13.50 -4.23
C ALA A 62 11.22 14.70 -5.09
N GLU A 63 11.85 15.73 -4.48
CA GLU A 63 12.38 16.91 -5.17
C GLU A 63 13.47 16.55 -6.19
N HIS A 64 14.26 15.50 -5.93
CA HIS A 64 15.25 14.98 -6.87
C HIS A 64 14.66 13.99 -7.89
N GLY A 65 13.34 13.84 -7.96
CA GLY A 65 12.71 12.93 -8.90
C GLY A 65 12.92 11.44 -8.58
N GLU A 66 13.22 11.10 -7.33
CA GLU A 66 13.41 9.70 -6.94
C GLU A 66 12.10 9.06 -6.46
N ARG A 67 11.98 7.74 -6.68
CA ARG A 67 10.89 6.94 -6.13
C ARG A 67 11.08 6.76 -4.62
N ILE A 68 10.03 7.02 -3.84
CA ILE A 68 10.01 6.77 -2.40
C ILE A 68 9.56 5.33 -2.09
N ALA A 69 8.61 4.81 -2.88
CA ALA A 69 8.07 3.46 -2.67
C ALA A 69 9.12 2.37 -2.90
N SER A 70 9.27 1.48 -1.92
CA SER A 70 10.18 0.32 -1.98
C SER A 70 9.49 -0.98 -2.43
N ILE A 71 8.15 -1.02 -2.36
CA ILE A 71 7.36 -2.21 -2.71
C ILE A 71 7.10 -2.19 -4.21
N VAL A 72 7.55 -3.26 -4.87
CA VAL A 72 7.38 -3.43 -6.31
C VAL A 72 6.00 -4.04 -6.56
N PRO A 73 5.15 -3.45 -7.42
CA PRO A 73 3.85 -4.01 -7.75
C PRO A 73 3.96 -5.32 -8.55
N TYR A 74 2.87 -6.09 -8.59
CA TYR A 74 2.75 -7.27 -9.44
C TYR A 74 2.94 -6.87 -10.90
N GLY A 75 3.69 -7.64 -11.69
CA GLY A 75 4.08 -7.29 -13.07
C GLY A 75 5.49 -6.68 -13.18
N TYR A 76 6.09 -6.30 -12.04
CA TYR A 76 7.48 -5.83 -12.00
C TYR A 76 8.30 -6.60 -10.98
N ARG A 77 9.61 -6.62 -11.18
CA ARG A 77 10.61 -7.12 -10.23
C ARG A 77 11.74 -6.10 -10.08
N LYS A 78 12.51 -6.20 -9.01
CA LYS A 78 13.74 -5.40 -8.87
C LYS A 78 14.80 -5.90 -9.83
N SER A 79 15.55 -4.97 -10.43
CA SER A 79 16.74 -5.34 -11.20
C SER A 79 17.80 -5.97 -10.30
N GLU A 80 18.49 -6.98 -10.78
CA GLU A 80 19.58 -7.64 -10.07
C GLU A 80 20.78 -6.69 -9.88
N ASN A 81 21.04 -5.85 -10.88
CA ASN A 81 22.16 -4.90 -10.86
C ASN A 81 21.86 -3.65 -10.03
N ASN A 82 20.61 -3.22 -9.96
CA ASN A 82 20.20 -2.01 -9.24
C ASN A 82 18.83 -2.21 -8.55
N PRO A 83 18.78 -2.49 -7.23
CA PRO A 83 17.53 -2.71 -6.52
C PRO A 83 16.56 -1.51 -6.51
N LYS A 84 17.01 -0.31 -6.88
CA LYS A 84 16.16 0.87 -7.03
C LYS A 84 15.42 0.89 -8.37
N GLN A 85 15.90 0.17 -9.37
CA GLN A 85 15.30 0.07 -10.69
C GLN A 85 14.34 -1.11 -10.76
N TRP A 86 13.17 -0.88 -11.35
CA TRP A 86 12.19 -1.92 -11.62
C TRP A 86 12.28 -2.35 -13.09
N VAL A 87 12.22 -3.64 -13.30
CA VAL A 87 12.18 -4.27 -14.63
C VAL A 87 10.91 -5.07 -14.76
N ILE A 88 10.43 -5.25 -15.98
CA ILE A 88 9.24 -6.04 -16.25
C ILE A 88 9.49 -7.50 -15.85
N ASP A 89 8.52 -8.08 -15.16
CA ASP A 89 8.40 -9.51 -14.89
C ASP A 89 7.38 -10.08 -15.88
N GLU A 90 7.87 -10.59 -17.01
CA GLU A 90 7.02 -10.86 -18.16
C GLU A 90 5.83 -11.78 -17.89
N PRO A 91 5.95 -12.90 -17.13
CA PRO A 91 4.78 -13.75 -16.83
C PRO A 91 3.69 -13.00 -16.06
N ALA A 92 4.08 -12.18 -15.08
CA ALA A 92 3.15 -11.37 -14.31
C ALA A 92 2.62 -10.17 -15.11
N ALA A 93 3.46 -9.57 -15.97
CA ALA A 93 3.08 -8.45 -16.83
C ALA A 93 2.04 -8.83 -17.88
N GLN A 94 2.11 -10.04 -18.45
CA GLN A 94 1.08 -10.57 -19.35
C GLN A 94 -0.28 -10.62 -18.67
N THR A 95 -0.33 -11.05 -17.41
CA THR A 95 -1.56 -11.05 -16.61
C THR A 95 -2.08 -9.63 -16.39
N VAL A 96 -1.19 -8.66 -16.11
CA VAL A 96 -1.58 -7.24 -15.99
C VAL A 96 -2.17 -6.73 -17.30
N ARG A 97 -1.51 -6.94 -18.43
CA ARG A 97 -2.01 -6.53 -19.76
C ARG A 97 -3.39 -7.15 -20.04
N LYS A 98 -3.57 -8.42 -19.70
CA LYS A 98 -4.86 -9.13 -19.83
C LYS A 98 -5.96 -8.49 -19.00
N ILE A 99 -5.70 -8.15 -17.74
CA ILE A 99 -6.64 -7.47 -16.84
C ILE A 99 -7.11 -6.15 -17.46
N PHE A 100 -6.19 -5.35 -17.99
CA PHE A 100 -6.52 -4.09 -18.67
C PHE A 100 -7.34 -4.33 -19.95
N ALA A 101 -6.95 -5.30 -20.79
CA ALA A 101 -7.69 -5.66 -22.00
C ALA A 101 -9.12 -6.10 -21.71
N LEU A 102 -9.33 -6.94 -20.69
CA LEU A 102 -10.67 -7.38 -20.27
C LEU A 102 -11.51 -6.21 -19.74
N CYS A 103 -10.91 -5.26 -19.02
CA CYS A 103 -11.60 -4.07 -18.57
C CYS A 103 -12.01 -3.17 -19.74
N LEU A 104 -11.14 -2.98 -20.73
CA LEU A 104 -11.44 -2.25 -21.97
C LEU A 104 -12.56 -2.94 -22.78
N ALA A 105 -12.63 -4.27 -22.73
CA ALA A 105 -13.74 -5.04 -23.31
C ALA A 105 -15.05 -4.95 -22.50
N GLY A 106 -15.09 -4.12 -21.43
CA GLY A 106 -16.28 -3.84 -20.64
C GLY A 106 -16.55 -4.78 -19.47
N LYS A 107 -15.60 -5.68 -19.11
CA LYS A 107 -15.76 -6.56 -17.94
C LYS A 107 -15.45 -5.80 -16.65
N GLY A 108 -16.30 -6.02 -15.65
CA GLY A 108 -16.07 -5.49 -14.30
C GLY A 108 -15.02 -6.31 -13.52
N PRO A 109 -14.43 -5.74 -12.43
CA PRO A 109 -13.36 -6.40 -11.67
C PRO A 109 -13.72 -7.81 -11.16
N MET A 110 -14.97 -8.05 -10.77
CA MET A 110 -15.42 -9.38 -10.34
C MET A 110 -15.46 -10.40 -11.51
N GLN A 111 -15.90 -9.96 -12.70
CA GLN A 111 -15.94 -10.81 -13.88
C GLN A 111 -14.52 -11.15 -14.35
N ILE A 112 -13.61 -10.17 -14.27
CA ILE A 112 -12.18 -10.36 -14.57
C ILE A 112 -11.59 -11.37 -13.60
N ALA A 113 -11.83 -11.21 -12.28
CA ALA A 113 -11.33 -12.13 -11.26
C ALA A 113 -11.77 -13.56 -11.51
N ARG A 114 -13.06 -13.79 -11.81
CA ARG A 114 -13.59 -15.12 -12.14
C ARG A 114 -12.94 -15.71 -13.39
N GLN A 115 -12.78 -14.90 -14.44
CA GLN A 115 -12.14 -15.38 -15.66
C GLN A 115 -10.68 -15.78 -15.44
N LEU A 116 -9.92 -15.01 -14.65
CA LEU A 116 -8.54 -15.35 -14.30
C LEU A 116 -8.48 -16.66 -13.50
N GLU A 117 -9.45 -16.89 -12.61
CA GLU A 117 -9.59 -18.14 -11.86
C GLU A 117 -9.94 -19.32 -12.76
N GLU A 118 -10.91 -19.17 -13.68
CA GLU A 118 -11.29 -20.18 -14.66
C GLU A 118 -10.12 -20.59 -15.57
N GLU A 119 -9.28 -19.63 -15.93
CA GLU A 119 -8.06 -19.86 -16.72
C GLU A 119 -6.87 -20.34 -15.89
N GLN A 120 -7.07 -20.63 -14.58
CA GLN A 120 -6.05 -21.14 -13.66
C GLN A 120 -4.79 -20.24 -13.57
N ILE A 121 -4.97 -18.93 -13.67
CA ILE A 121 -3.89 -17.97 -13.51
C ILE A 121 -3.65 -17.72 -12.01
N LEU A 122 -2.41 -17.89 -11.56
CA LEU A 122 -2.04 -17.68 -10.17
C LEU A 122 -2.33 -16.24 -9.70
N SER A 123 -2.93 -16.12 -8.53
CA SER A 123 -3.09 -14.81 -7.87
C SER A 123 -1.72 -14.19 -7.53
N PRO A 124 -1.61 -12.86 -7.36
CA PRO A 124 -0.31 -12.22 -7.08
C PRO A 124 0.42 -12.81 -5.87
N ALA A 125 -0.29 -13.15 -4.80
CA ALA A 125 0.30 -13.76 -3.62
C ALA A 125 0.86 -15.16 -3.91
N ALA A 126 0.08 -16.01 -4.59
CA ALA A 126 0.51 -17.35 -4.99
C ALA A 126 1.67 -17.30 -6.00
N TYR A 127 1.64 -16.36 -6.92
CA TYR A 127 2.74 -16.13 -7.85
C TYR A 127 4.03 -15.73 -7.13
N PHE A 128 3.96 -14.78 -6.18
CA PHE A 128 5.14 -14.38 -5.41
C PHE A 128 5.71 -15.54 -4.58
N GLU A 129 4.86 -16.38 -4.01
CA GLU A 129 5.30 -17.59 -3.30
C GLU A 129 6.00 -18.57 -4.23
N SER A 130 5.44 -18.81 -5.45
CA SER A 130 6.01 -19.75 -6.44
C SER A 130 7.42 -19.37 -6.91
N ILE A 131 7.72 -18.05 -6.94
CA ILE A 131 9.06 -17.54 -7.30
C ILE A 131 9.94 -17.24 -6.08
N GLY A 132 9.52 -17.63 -4.86
CA GLY A 132 10.27 -17.40 -3.62
C GLY A 132 10.40 -15.94 -3.20
N ARG A 133 9.56 -15.04 -3.71
CA ARG A 133 9.56 -13.62 -3.37
C ARG A 133 8.83 -13.38 -2.05
N LYS A 134 9.52 -12.78 -1.07
CA LYS A 134 8.89 -12.38 0.20
C LYS A 134 7.78 -11.36 -0.01
N HIS A 135 6.60 -11.61 0.54
CA HIS A 135 5.45 -10.72 0.51
C HIS A 135 4.67 -10.82 1.83
N ALA A 136 3.89 -9.76 2.14
CA ALA A 136 3.11 -9.71 3.38
C ALA A 136 1.68 -10.26 3.22
N GLN A 137 1.25 -10.53 1.99
CA GLN A 137 -0.11 -11.01 1.71
C GLN A 137 -0.22 -12.49 2.04
N LYS A 138 -1.36 -12.89 2.61
CA LYS A 138 -1.66 -14.30 2.84
C LYS A 138 -2.06 -14.96 1.51
N VAL A 139 -1.46 -16.08 1.21
CA VAL A 139 -1.84 -16.86 0.03
C VAL A 139 -3.24 -17.44 0.24
N PRO A 140 -4.16 -17.26 -0.73
CA PRO A 140 -5.49 -17.82 -0.63
C PRO A 140 -5.46 -19.36 -0.67
N LYS A 141 -6.49 -20.01 -0.12
CA LYS A 141 -6.63 -21.50 -0.18
C LYS A 141 -6.63 -22.02 -1.62
N ASN A 142 -7.29 -21.30 -2.53
CA ASN A 142 -7.19 -21.54 -3.96
C ASN A 142 -6.09 -20.62 -4.53
N PRO A 143 -4.92 -21.13 -4.98
CA PRO A 143 -3.83 -20.31 -5.52
C PRO A 143 -4.25 -19.43 -6.71
N CYS A 144 -5.24 -19.88 -7.49
CA CYS A 144 -5.82 -19.14 -8.62
C CYS A 144 -7.02 -18.28 -8.22
N GLY A 145 -7.36 -18.21 -6.93
CA GLY A 145 -8.46 -17.38 -6.42
C GLY A 145 -8.10 -15.90 -6.47
N TRP A 146 -8.69 -15.18 -7.41
CA TRP A 146 -8.53 -13.74 -7.54
C TRP A 146 -9.64 -12.99 -6.80
N GLU A 147 -9.27 -11.97 -6.05
CA GLU A 147 -10.23 -11.08 -5.39
C GLU A 147 -10.53 -9.87 -6.28
N GLN A 148 -11.78 -9.44 -6.26
CA GLN A 148 -12.22 -8.21 -6.95
C GLN A 148 -11.39 -6.99 -6.53
N ALA A 149 -11.04 -6.90 -5.25
CA ALA A 149 -10.24 -5.80 -4.71
C ALA A 149 -8.83 -5.77 -5.31
N THR A 150 -8.20 -6.94 -5.50
CA THR A 150 -6.88 -7.07 -6.11
C THR A 150 -6.89 -6.61 -7.56
N VAL A 151 -7.89 -7.04 -8.34
CA VAL A 151 -8.08 -6.58 -9.73
C VAL A 151 -8.34 -5.07 -9.76
N GLY A 152 -9.19 -4.55 -8.86
CA GLY A 152 -9.45 -3.12 -8.72
C GLY A 152 -8.18 -2.33 -8.45
N TYR A 153 -7.34 -2.80 -7.53
CA TYR A 153 -6.07 -2.16 -7.20
C TYR A 153 -5.09 -2.14 -8.39
N ILE A 154 -5.04 -3.23 -9.18
CA ILE A 154 -4.20 -3.29 -10.39
C ILE A 154 -4.68 -2.25 -11.39
N LEU A 155 -5.99 -2.18 -11.67
CA LEU A 155 -6.57 -1.24 -12.64
C LEU A 155 -6.39 0.24 -12.23
N GLU A 156 -6.32 0.54 -10.92
CA GLU A 156 -6.11 1.90 -10.39
C GLU A 156 -4.64 2.34 -10.42
N ASN A 157 -3.73 1.38 -10.47
CA ASN A 157 -2.32 1.68 -10.25
C ASN A 157 -1.67 2.30 -11.50
N ARG A 158 -1.50 3.63 -11.49
CA ARG A 158 -0.86 4.37 -12.59
C ARG A 158 0.61 3.97 -12.82
N GLN A 159 1.28 3.32 -11.87
CA GLN A 159 2.68 2.93 -12.03
C GLN A 159 2.92 1.97 -13.21
N TYR A 160 1.88 1.31 -13.72
CA TYR A 160 1.96 0.48 -14.92
C TYR A 160 2.21 1.26 -16.22
N THR A 161 2.02 2.59 -16.20
CA THR A 161 2.36 3.47 -17.33
C THR A 161 3.83 3.92 -17.33
N GLY A 162 4.69 3.31 -16.49
CA GLY A 162 6.12 3.64 -16.44
C GLY A 162 6.47 4.75 -15.45
N CYS A 163 5.50 5.38 -14.79
CA CYS A 163 5.75 6.44 -13.82
C CYS A 163 5.96 5.92 -12.39
N ALA A 164 6.59 6.73 -11.54
CA ALA A 164 6.49 6.58 -10.09
C ALA A 164 5.43 7.54 -9.54
N VAL A 165 4.72 7.09 -8.50
CA VAL A 165 3.71 7.91 -7.81
C VAL A 165 4.07 7.98 -6.33
N ASN A 166 4.50 9.15 -5.88
CA ASN A 166 4.87 9.44 -4.51
C ASN A 166 3.70 10.09 -3.76
N PHE A 167 3.74 10.07 -2.44
CA PHE A 167 2.80 10.74 -1.52
C PHE A 167 1.31 10.38 -1.71
N LYS A 168 1.00 9.14 -2.07
CA LYS A 168 -0.40 8.65 -2.12
C LYS A 168 -1.11 8.74 -0.77
N SER A 169 -0.35 8.64 0.32
CA SER A 169 -0.88 8.70 1.67
C SER A 169 0.17 9.16 2.66
N THR A 170 -0.27 9.73 3.78
CA THR A 170 0.57 10.05 4.93
C THR A 170 -0.05 9.53 6.22
N THR A 171 0.71 9.50 7.31
CA THR A 171 0.19 9.26 8.66
C THR A 171 -0.03 10.58 9.38
N VAL A 172 -1.08 10.65 10.21
CA VAL A 172 -1.41 11.86 10.99
C VAL A 172 -0.21 12.35 11.79
N SER A 173 0.43 11.44 12.53
CA SER A 173 1.62 11.74 13.31
C SER A 173 2.40 10.44 13.60
N TYR A 174 3.58 10.59 14.24
CA TYR A 174 4.33 9.43 14.72
C TYR A 174 3.62 8.68 15.87
N LYS A 175 2.73 9.35 16.60
CA LYS A 175 1.90 8.76 17.66
C LYS A 175 0.62 8.13 17.12
N VAL A 176 0.01 8.75 16.11
CA VAL A 176 -1.25 8.31 15.52
C VAL A 176 -0.99 7.73 14.15
N HIS A 177 -0.95 6.40 14.07
CA HIS A 177 -0.66 5.66 12.85
C HIS A 177 -1.83 5.63 11.84
N LYS A 178 -2.90 6.41 12.08
CA LYS A 178 -4.00 6.53 11.14
C LYS A 178 -3.48 7.08 9.81
N ARG A 179 -3.70 6.31 8.74
CA ARG A 179 -3.31 6.70 7.38
C ARG A 179 -4.37 7.62 6.79
N ILE A 180 -3.92 8.74 6.23
CA ILE A 180 -4.73 9.68 5.45
C ILE A 180 -4.38 9.46 3.98
N GLN A 181 -5.38 9.22 3.14
CA GLN A 181 -5.19 9.20 1.68
C GLN A 181 -5.22 10.65 1.17
N HIS A 182 -4.28 10.97 0.32
CA HIS A 182 -4.25 12.25 -0.38
C HIS A 182 -5.19 12.21 -1.59
N SER A 183 -5.60 13.37 -2.09
CA SER A 183 -6.28 13.45 -3.36
C SER A 183 -5.32 13.14 -4.51
N VAL A 184 -5.85 12.74 -5.67
CA VAL A 184 -5.01 12.42 -6.84
C VAL A 184 -4.19 13.63 -7.31
N GLU A 185 -4.69 14.83 -7.05
CA GLU A 185 -4.07 16.11 -7.37
C GLU A 185 -2.81 16.37 -6.54
N ASP A 186 -2.76 15.82 -5.30
CA ASP A 186 -1.62 15.96 -4.39
C ASP A 186 -0.51 14.92 -4.66
N TYR A 187 -0.75 13.98 -5.59
CA TYR A 187 0.25 12.98 -5.93
C TYR A 187 1.40 13.59 -6.71
N GLN A 188 2.61 13.29 -6.31
CA GLN A 188 3.76 13.59 -7.13
C GLN A 188 3.99 12.43 -8.12
N ILE A 189 3.84 12.74 -9.40
CA ILE A 189 4.02 11.78 -10.49
C ILE A 189 5.34 12.09 -11.18
N ILE A 190 6.21 11.08 -11.23
CA ILE A 190 7.52 11.19 -11.88
C ILE A 190 7.48 10.26 -13.10
N PRO A 191 7.54 10.80 -14.33
CA PRO A 191 7.50 10.01 -15.56
C PRO A 191 8.78 9.19 -15.75
N ASP A 192 8.73 8.23 -16.65
CA ASP A 192 9.88 7.48 -17.19
C ASP A 192 10.81 6.83 -16.15
N MET A 193 10.22 6.34 -15.05
CA MET A 193 10.97 5.68 -13.98
C MET A 193 11.23 4.20 -14.23
N GLN A 194 10.43 3.56 -15.04
CA GLN A 194 10.55 2.17 -15.48
C GLN A 194 9.87 1.97 -16.83
N GLU A 195 10.16 0.84 -17.46
CA GLU A 195 9.46 0.44 -18.68
C GLU A 195 7.95 0.25 -18.42
N ALA A 196 7.11 0.80 -19.31
CA ALA A 196 5.65 0.73 -19.18
C ALA A 196 5.11 -0.66 -19.56
N ILE A 197 4.22 -1.21 -18.76
CA ILE A 197 3.48 -2.45 -19.10
C ILE A 197 2.28 -2.13 -19.99
N ILE A 198 1.65 -0.98 -19.77
CA ILE A 198 0.51 -0.45 -20.55
C ILE A 198 0.75 1.01 -20.92
N SER A 199 0.11 1.48 -21.98
CA SER A 199 0.18 2.89 -22.36
C SER A 199 -0.64 3.77 -21.41
N GLU A 200 -0.28 5.05 -21.28
CA GLU A 200 -1.05 6.00 -20.49
C GLU A 200 -2.47 6.19 -21.04
N GLU A 201 -2.63 6.17 -22.35
CA GLU A 201 -3.93 6.25 -23.02
C GLU A 201 -4.86 5.08 -22.59
N GLN A 202 -4.33 3.85 -22.59
CA GLN A 202 -5.08 2.68 -22.12
C GLN A 202 -5.48 2.83 -20.65
N TRP A 203 -4.57 3.32 -19.80
CA TRP A 203 -4.86 3.53 -18.39
C TRP A 203 -5.96 4.58 -18.20
N LEU A 204 -5.87 5.74 -18.86
CA LEU A 204 -6.87 6.81 -18.83
C LEU A 204 -8.25 6.29 -19.27
N ARG A 205 -8.30 5.55 -20.38
CA ARG A 205 -9.54 4.96 -20.88
C ARG A 205 -10.19 4.02 -19.86
N VAL A 206 -9.39 3.21 -19.19
CA VAL A 206 -9.87 2.33 -18.10
C VAL A 206 -10.42 3.16 -16.93
N GLN A 207 -9.76 4.27 -16.53
CA GLN A 207 -10.29 5.12 -15.46
C GLN A 207 -11.64 5.73 -15.84
N GLU A 208 -11.83 6.18 -17.08
CA GLU A 208 -13.12 6.69 -17.57
C GLU A 208 -14.21 5.63 -17.49
N LEU A 209 -13.95 4.43 -18.00
CA LEU A 209 -14.90 3.32 -17.95
C LEU A 209 -15.30 2.96 -16.52
N ARG A 210 -14.40 3.11 -15.57
CA ARG A 210 -14.63 2.80 -14.15
C ARG A 210 -15.35 3.89 -13.36
N LYS A 211 -15.38 5.13 -13.84
CA LYS A 211 -16.19 6.21 -13.23
C LYS A 211 -17.67 5.87 -13.27
N HIS A 212 -18.12 5.19 -14.32
CA HIS A 212 -19.52 4.79 -14.47
C HIS A 212 -19.75 3.46 -13.75
N LYS A 213 -20.31 3.51 -12.53
CA LYS A 213 -20.68 2.31 -11.76
C LYS A 213 -21.84 1.58 -12.46
N ARG A 214 -21.54 0.52 -13.18
CA ARG A 214 -22.56 -0.37 -13.72
C ARG A 214 -23.00 -1.35 -12.62
N ARG A 215 -24.30 -1.35 -12.28
CA ARG A 215 -24.84 -2.40 -11.42
C ARG A 215 -24.89 -3.70 -12.23
N PRO A 216 -24.24 -4.80 -11.78
CA PRO A 216 -24.39 -6.08 -12.47
C PRO A 216 -25.86 -6.52 -12.39
N THR A 217 -26.47 -6.84 -13.50
CA THR A 217 -27.80 -7.48 -13.53
C THR A 217 -27.68 -8.92 -13.07
N LYS A 218 -28.75 -9.48 -12.47
CA LYS A 218 -28.81 -10.87 -11.98
C LYS A 218 -28.50 -11.90 -13.09
N THR A 219 -28.69 -11.51 -14.35
CA THR A 219 -28.48 -12.34 -15.55
C THR A 219 -27.10 -12.12 -16.21
N GLY A 220 -26.25 -11.24 -15.71
CA GLY A 220 -24.97 -10.88 -16.34
C GLY A 220 -25.09 -10.10 -17.65
N ARG A 221 -26.31 -9.87 -18.15
CA ARG A 221 -26.54 -9.08 -19.37
C ARG A 221 -26.62 -7.59 -19.00
N THR A 222 -25.79 -6.78 -19.60
CA THR A 222 -25.89 -5.31 -19.53
C THR A 222 -26.93 -4.83 -20.54
N SER A 223 -27.91 -4.02 -20.12
CA SER A 223 -28.82 -3.39 -21.07
C SER A 223 -28.04 -2.36 -21.91
N LEU A 224 -28.49 -2.12 -23.14
CA LEU A 224 -27.87 -1.15 -24.09
C LEU A 224 -27.70 0.24 -23.49
N PHE A 225 -28.58 0.65 -22.58
CA PHE A 225 -28.56 1.98 -21.94
C PHE A 225 -27.98 2.00 -20.53
N SER A 226 -27.43 0.86 -20.07
CA SER A 226 -26.85 0.78 -18.72
C SER A 226 -25.63 1.68 -18.59
N GLY A 227 -25.75 2.72 -17.76
CA GLY A 227 -24.69 3.73 -17.52
C GLY A 227 -24.72 4.92 -18.50
N LEU A 228 -25.72 5.00 -19.39
CA LEU A 228 -25.92 6.12 -20.31
C LEU A 228 -27.08 7.05 -19.89
N LEU A 229 -27.89 6.61 -18.91
CA LEU A 229 -29.00 7.42 -18.40
C LEU A 229 -28.54 8.20 -17.16
N TYR A 230 -28.68 9.49 -17.21
CA TYR A 230 -28.40 10.42 -16.12
C TYR A 230 -29.68 11.20 -15.80
N CYS A 231 -29.93 11.46 -14.51
CA CYS A 231 -30.95 12.45 -14.15
C CYS A 231 -30.42 13.83 -14.55
N TYR A 232 -31.29 14.62 -15.16
CA TYR A 232 -31.07 16.04 -15.42
C TYR A 232 -31.58 16.80 -14.19
N ASP A 233 -30.66 17.22 -13.31
CA ASP A 233 -30.94 18.11 -12.16
C ASP A 233 -30.39 19.51 -12.47
#